data_629ed8c923ca13e37ba24310af8e4ebf
#
_entry.id   629ed8c923ca13e37ba24310af8e4ebf
#
_cell.length_a   1.000
_cell.length_b   1.000
_cell.length_c   1.000
_cell.angle_alpha   90.00
_cell.angle_beta   90.00
_cell.angle_gamma   90.00
#
_symmetry.space_group_name_H-M   'P 1'
#
loop_
_entity.id
_entity.type
_entity.pdbx_description
1 polymer ?
#
loop_
_entity_poly.entity_id
_entity_poly.type
_entity_poly.pdbx_seq_one_letter_code
_entity_poly.pdbx_strand_id
1 'polypeptide(L)' 'MNKAVSDSLTFLLKEYKRLKKKKDMKKISKSENEALKKLSSFLGKD' A
#
# COMPACT_ATOMS: atom_id res chain seq x y z
N MET A 1 1.28 -11.18 -20.97
CA MET A 1 1.40 -10.43 -19.74
C MET A 1 2.65 -10.81 -18.97
N ASN A 2 3.34 -9.86 -18.45
CA ASN A 2 4.59 -10.13 -17.71
C ASN A 2 4.26 -10.52 -16.26
N LYS A 3 4.68 -11.72 -15.89
CA LYS A 3 4.39 -12.24 -14.56
C LYS A 3 5.05 -11.40 -13.46
N ALA A 4 6.25 -10.90 -13.73
CA ALA A 4 6.97 -10.08 -12.74
C ALA A 4 6.20 -8.80 -12.43
N VAL A 5 5.63 -8.16 -13.45
CA VAL A 5 4.84 -6.95 -13.25
C VAL A 5 3.60 -7.26 -12.43
N SER A 6 2.95 -8.37 -12.73
CA SER A 6 1.74 -8.77 -12.00
C SER A 6 2.08 -9.05 -10.53
N ASP A 7 3.20 -9.72 -10.27
CA ASP A 7 3.62 -10.01 -8.91
C ASP A 7 3.93 -8.73 -8.14
N SER A 8 4.57 -7.77 -8.79
CA SER A 8 4.89 -6.49 -8.15
C SER A 8 3.61 -5.73 -7.77
N LEU A 9 2.64 -5.69 -8.67
CA LEU A 9 1.39 -5.02 -8.39
C LEU A 9 0.64 -5.70 -7.26
N THR A 10 0.65 -7.03 -7.26
CA THR A 10 -0.01 -7.79 -6.20
C THR A 10 0.64 -7.48 -4.86
N PHE A 11 1.96 -7.41 -4.83
CA PHE A 11 2.68 -7.08 -3.61
C PHE A 11 2.30 -5.70 -3.10
N LEU A 12 2.27 -4.71 -4.00
CA LEU A 12 1.93 -3.36 -3.62
C LEU A 12 0.50 -3.25 -3.09
N LEU A 13 -0.42 -3.97 -3.71
CA LEU A 13 -1.79 -3.98 -3.24
C LEU A 13 -1.93 -4.60 -1.86
N LYS A 14 -1.17 -5.64 -1.60
CA LYS A 14 -1.17 -6.26 -0.27
C LYS A 14 -0.65 -5.30 0.78
N GLU A 15 0.43 -4.60 0.47
CA GLU A 15 1.00 -3.62 1.39
C GLU A 15 0.02 -2.48 1.64
N TYR A 16 -0.65 -2.03 0.60
CA TYR A 16 -1.63 -0.97 0.74
C TYR A 16 -2.74 -1.38 1.70
N LYS A 17 -3.29 -2.57 1.50
CA LYS A 17 -4.36 -3.06 2.35
C LYS A 17 -3.91 -3.22 3.79
N ARG A 18 -2.70 -3.74 3.97
CA ARG A 18 -2.16 -3.96 5.31
C ARG A 18 -1.99 -2.64 6.06
N LEU A 19 -1.41 -1.66 5.39
CA LEU A 19 -1.19 -0.35 6.01
C LEU A 19 -2.50 0.38 6.26
N LYS A 20 -3.45 0.24 5.35
CA LYS A 20 -4.75 0.85 5.53
C LYS A 20 -5.47 0.28 6.74
N LYS A 21 -5.34 -1.01 6.95
CA LYS A 21 -5.93 -1.65 8.12
C LYS A 21 -5.29 -1.14 9.40
N LYS A 22 -3.97 -0.99 9.41
CA LYS A 22 -3.29 -0.43 10.57
C LYS A 22 -3.75 0.99 10.85
N LYS A 23 -4.00 1.75 9.81
CA LYS A 23 -4.47 3.11 9.96
C LYS A 23 -5.86 3.13 10.60
N ASP A 24 -6.73 2.23 10.16
CA ASP A 24 -8.07 2.11 10.73
C ASP A 24 -8.01 1.78 12.21
N MET A 25 -7.05 0.96 12.59
CA MET A 25 -6.88 0.55 13.97
C MET A 25 -6.06 1.56 14.78
N LYS A 26 -5.63 2.64 14.14
CA LYS A 26 -4.82 3.69 14.74
C LYS A 26 -3.51 3.15 15.32
N LYS A 27 -2.98 2.12 14.66
CA LYS A 27 -1.71 1.51 15.05
C LYS A 27 -0.63 1.74 14.01
N ILE A 28 -0.89 2.62 13.06
CA ILE A 28 0.08 2.90 12.01
C ILE A 28 1.14 3.87 12.52
N SER A 29 2.40 3.60 12.19
CA SER A 29 3.48 4.48 12.55
C SER A 29 3.59 5.61 11.53
N LYS A 30 4.41 6.61 11.85
CA LYS A 30 4.59 7.73 10.94
C LYS A 30 5.20 7.27 9.62
N SER A 31 6.21 6.41 9.70
CA SER A 31 6.84 5.87 8.49
C SER A 31 5.85 5.07 7.66
N GLU A 32 5.04 4.26 8.32
CA GLU A 32 4.05 3.47 7.62
C GLU A 32 2.98 4.34 7.00
N ASN A 33 2.61 5.40 7.68
CA ASN A 33 1.60 6.32 7.15
C ASN A 33 2.11 6.99 5.88
N GLU A 34 3.39 7.37 5.86
CA GLU A 34 3.96 7.98 4.66
C GLU A 34 4.05 6.99 3.52
N ALA A 35 4.39 5.74 3.83
CA ALA A 35 4.41 4.69 2.82
C ALA A 35 3.01 4.48 2.26
N LEU A 36 2.00 4.53 3.11
CA LEU A 36 0.63 4.39 2.67
C LEU A 36 0.23 5.51 1.72
N LYS A 37 0.63 6.74 2.03
CA LYS A 37 0.34 7.86 1.15
C LYS A 37 1.00 7.69 -0.21
N LYS A 38 2.24 7.23 -0.22
CA LYS A 38 2.95 7.00 -1.48
C LYS A 38 2.29 5.91 -2.29
N LEU A 39 1.89 4.84 -1.64
CA LEU A 39 1.20 3.75 -2.32
C LEU A 39 -0.14 4.22 -2.88
N SER A 40 -0.87 4.99 -2.12
CA SER A 40 -2.15 5.53 -2.56
C SER A 40 -1.96 6.38 -3.81
N SER A 41 -0.96 7.24 -3.79
CA SER A 41 -0.66 8.10 -4.93
C SER A 41 -0.25 7.28 -6.14
N PHE A 42 0.60 6.28 -5.92
CA PHE A 42 1.07 5.42 -7.00
C PHE A 42 -0.07 4.64 -7.63
N LEU A 43 -0.98 4.15 -6.81
CA LEU A 43 -2.12 3.37 -7.31
C LEU A 43 -3.26 4.25 -7.81
N GLY A 44 -3.14 5.56 -7.68
CA GLY A 44 -4.17 6.47 -8.13
C GLY A 44 -5.42 6.49 -7.26
N LYS A 45 -5.29 6.10 -6.03
CA LYS A 45 -6.43 6.09 -5.09
C LYS A 45 -6.26 7.21 -4.06
N ASP A 46 -6.94 8.26 -4.27
CA ASP A 46 -6.88 9.40 -3.34
C ASP A 46 -7.79 9.22 -2.14
#